data_ab692732c64f8480cba920656b9502a0
#
_entry.id   ab692732c64f8480cba920656b9502a0
#
_cell.length_a   1.000
_cell.length_b   1.000
_cell.length_c   1.000
_cell.angle_alpha   90.00
_cell.angle_beta   90.00
_cell.angle_gamma   90.00
#
_symmetry.space_group_name_H-M   'P 1'
#
loop_
_entity.id
_entity.type
_entity.pdbx_description
1 polymer ?
#
loop_
_entity_poly.entity_id
_entity_poly.type
_entity_poly.pdbx_seq_one_letter_code
_entity_poly.pdbx_strand_id
1 'polypeptide(L)'
;MGLRIGTNIASMAAQRHLSRTSNDEAKVFSRLASGNRITSAGDDAAGLSISENLHAQVRSLKQAERNANDGISFVQVAEGGLSEIGNILTRLRELSIQASSDTIGDRERGFIDKEYQSLKAEIDRIANVTNFNGTPLLNGEANKDALEFQVGARNNEADRIQFSVKDYDVRVDRLGISGVNAESIDSARDSIDKLDEAIASVTGARAGLGAMQNKLVSTTNTLAIAKENLANARSRIADADIAEEATMMAQKQILRQAGVSVLAQANSAPHMALKLL
;
A
#
# COMPACT_ATOMS: atom_id res chain seq x y z
N MET A 1 -49.82 -46.95 19.85
CA MET A 1 -49.10 -46.36 20.99
C MET A 1 -50.15 -46.00 22.03
N GLY A 2 -50.00 -46.47 23.27
CA GLY A 2 -50.99 -46.14 24.31
C GLY A 2 -50.92 -44.67 24.69
N LEU A 3 -52.06 -44.03 24.85
CA LEU A 3 -52.22 -42.63 25.32
C LEU A 3 -51.72 -42.55 26.78
N ARG A 4 -50.57 -41.96 27.00
CA ARG A 4 -49.98 -41.68 28.33
C ARG A 4 -50.27 -40.22 28.69
N ILE A 5 -50.97 -39.99 29.82
CA ILE A 5 -51.40 -38.67 30.25
C ILE A 5 -50.27 -37.96 31.04
N GLY A 6 -49.44 -38.72 31.81
CA GLY A 6 -48.41 -38.13 32.67
C GLY A 6 -47.14 -37.64 31.94
N THR A 7 -46.87 -38.11 30.69
CA THR A 7 -45.67 -37.71 29.94
C THR A 7 -45.99 -37.58 28.45
N ASN A 8 -46.06 -36.36 27.95
CA ASN A 8 -46.34 -36.08 26.52
C ASN A 8 -45.07 -36.14 25.69
N ILE A 9 -44.68 -37.32 25.22
CA ILE A 9 -43.46 -37.56 24.43
C ILE A 9 -43.55 -36.81 23.09
N ALA A 10 -44.75 -36.67 22.46
CA ALA A 10 -44.93 -35.96 21.20
C ALA A 10 -44.64 -34.47 21.38
N SER A 11 -45.13 -33.82 22.44
CA SER A 11 -44.86 -32.46 22.77
C SER A 11 -43.37 -32.22 23.03
N MET A 12 -42.70 -33.09 23.78
CA MET A 12 -41.26 -33.01 24.02
C MET A 12 -40.42 -33.16 22.74
N ALA A 13 -40.84 -34.02 21.81
CA ALA A 13 -40.21 -34.16 20.50
C ALA A 13 -40.40 -32.92 19.64
N ALA A 14 -41.65 -32.38 19.56
CA ALA A 14 -41.95 -31.16 18.84
C ALA A 14 -41.14 -29.95 19.39
N GLN A 15 -41.03 -29.82 20.71
CA GLN A 15 -40.27 -28.78 21.36
C GLN A 15 -38.76 -28.85 21.02
N ARG A 16 -38.16 -30.07 21.03
CA ARG A 16 -36.77 -30.28 20.61
C ARG A 16 -36.55 -29.91 19.15
N HIS A 17 -37.47 -30.27 18.25
CA HIS A 17 -37.38 -29.88 16.83
C HIS A 17 -37.51 -28.36 16.64
N LEU A 18 -38.47 -27.75 17.35
CA LEU A 18 -38.63 -26.30 17.32
C LEU A 18 -37.37 -25.55 17.79
N SER A 19 -36.78 -25.99 18.90
CA SER A 19 -35.53 -25.43 19.43
C SER A 19 -34.38 -25.56 18.42
N ARG A 20 -34.23 -26.72 17.76
CA ARG A 20 -33.21 -26.90 16.69
C ARG A 20 -33.45 -25.96 15.52
N THR A 21 -34.71 -25.88 15.01
CA THR A 21 -35.07 -24.99 13.91
C THR A 21 -34.83 -23.53 14.26
N SER A 22 -35.11 -23.10 15.49
CA SER A 22 -34.80 -21.74 15.95
C SER A 22 -33.32 -21.45 16.03
N ASN A 23 -32.50 -22.41 16.46
CA ASN A 23 -31.03 -22.27 16.49
C ASN A 23 -30.47 -22.21 15.06
N ASP A 24 -30.97 -23.03 14.15
CA ASP A 24 -30.55 -23.00 12.74
C ASP A 24 -30.96 -21.68 12.07
N GLU A 25 -32.18 -21.18 12.33
CA GLU A 25 -32.63 -19.88 11.85
C GLU A 25 -31.73 -18.74 12.33
N ALA A 26 -31.31 -18.76 13.61
CA ALA A 26 -30.39 -17.76 14.15
C ALA A 26 -29.01 -17.80 13.48
N LYS A 27 -28.51 -19.00 13.11
CA LYS A 27 -27.24 -19.13 12.35
C LYS A 27 -27.38 -18.56 10.94
N VAL A 28 -28.44 -18.91 10.21
CA VAL A 28 -28.71 -18.37 8.86
C VAL A 28 -28.83 -16.84 8.91
N PHE A 29 -29.54 -16.32 9.92
CA PHE A 29 -29.65 -14.88 10.14
C PHE A 29 -28.29 -14.22 10.39
N SER A 30 -27.43 -14.82 11.20
CA SER A 30 -26.09 -14.33 11.47
C SER A 30 -25.22 -14.28 10.20
N ARG A 31 -25.31 -15.31 9.33
CA ARG A 31 -24.61 -15.36 8.05
C ARG A 31 -25.12 -14.30 7.08
N LEU A 32 -26.44 -14.14 7.00
CA LEU A 32 -27.06 -13.13 6.16
C LEU A 32 -26.70 -11.71 6.61
N ALA A 33 -26.65 -11.47 7.93
CA ALA A 33 -26.32 -10.17 8.50
C ALA A 33 -24.83 -9.82 8.36
N SER A 34 -23.94 -10.82 8.42
CA SER A 34 -22.49 -10.62 8.30
C SER A 34 -21.98 -10.70 6.86
N GLY A 35 -22.74 -11.31 5.93
CA GLY A 35 -22.29 -11.66 4.59
C GLY A 35 -21.25 -12.78 4.56
N ASN A 36 -20.95 -13.39 5.72
CA ASN A 36 -19.96 -14.45 5.82
C ASN A 36 -20.63 -15.81 6.10
N ARG A 37 -20.20 -16.84 5.38
CA ARG A 37 -20.60 -18.23 5.58
C ARG A 37 -20.08 -18.79 6.92
N ILE A 38 -18.85 -18.40 7.27
CA ILE A 38 -18.17 -18.81 8.51
C ILE A 38 -18.27 -17.64 9.49
N THR A 39 -19.16 -17.76 10.50
CA THR A 39 -19.35 -16.71 11.51
C THR A 39 -18.67 -17.04 12.84
N SER A 40 -18.37 -18.32 13.07
CA SER A 40 -17.71 -18.78 14.29
C SER A 40 -16.74 -19.95 14.02
N ALA A 41 -15.77 -20.16 14.92
CA ALA A 41 -14.88 -21.30 14.83
C ALA A 41 -15.59 -22.66 14.90
N GLY A 42 -16.80 -22.68 15.44
CA GLY A 42 -17.66 -23.88 15.52
C GLY A 42 -18.31 -24.26 14.18
N ASP A 43 -18.34 -23.33 13.19
CA ASP A 43 -18.90 -23.61 11.85
C ASP A 43 -17.86 -24.32 10.96
N ASP A 44 -16.63 -23.79 10.92
CA ASP A 44 -15.50 -24.37 10.18
C ASP A 44 -14.19 -23.79 10.70
N ALA A 45 -13.52 -24.51 11.59
CA ALA A 45 -12.25 -24.07 12.20
C ALA A 45 -11.11 -23.97 11.19
N ALA A 46 -11.07 -24.87 10.19
CA ALA A 46 -10.03 -24.88 9.17
C ALA A 46 -10.23 -23.72 8.18
N GLY A 47 -11.45 -23.56 7.68
CA GLY A 47 -11.82 -22.44 6.78
C GLY A 47 -11.63 -21.07 7.45
N LEU A 48 -11.98 -20.94 8.72
CA LEU A 48 -11.76 -19.70 9.48
C LEU A 48 -10.26 -19.38 9.56
N SER A 49 -9.42 -20.35 9.95
CA SER A 49 -7.98 -20.15 10.06
C SER A 49 -7.35 -19.72 8.73
N ILE A 50 -7.74 -20.35 7.61
CA ILE A 50 -7.25 -20.00 6.28
C ILE A 50 -7.76 -18.59 5.89
N SER A 51 -9.03 -18.28 6.11
CA SER A 51 -9.61 -16.98 5.75
C SER A 51 -8.99 -15.83 6.53
N GLU A 52 -8.69 -16.03 7.83
CA GLU A 52 -8.02 -15.03 8.65
C GLU A 52 -6.57 -14.82 8.20
N ASN A 53 -5.86 -15.89 7.84
CA ASN A 53 -4.51 -15.77 7.28
C ASN A 53 -4.51 -14.99 5.95
N LEU A 54 -5.44 -15.32 5.03
CA LEU A 54 -5.61 -14.60 3.78
C LEU A 54 -5.99 -13.12 4.02
N HIS A 55 -6.86 -12.86 4.99
CA HIS A 55 -7.24 -11.50 5.38
C HIS A 55 -6.03 -10.70 5.89
N ALA A 56 -5.21 -11.30 6.74
CA ALA A 56 -3.98 -10.68 7.23
C ALA A 56 -3.01 -10.37 6.07
N GLN A 57 -2.85 -11.31 5.12
CA GLN A 57 -2.00 -11.09 3.94
C GLN A 57 -2.55 -9.97 3.05
N VAL A 58 -3.86 -9.94 2.76
CA VAL A 58 -4.50 -8.86 1.98
C VAL A 58 -4.26 -7.49 2.62
N ARG A 59 -4.41 -7.39 3.94
CA ARG A 59 -4.12 -6.14 4.68
C ARG A 59 -2.65 -5.75 4.61
N SER A 60 -1.74 -6.72 4.72
CA SER A 60 -0.29 -6.49 4.60
C SER A 60 0.08 -6.01 3.20
N LEU A 61 -0.45 -6.63 2.13
CA LEU A 61 -0.22 -6.19 0.76
C LEU A 61 -0.79 -4.80 0.49
N LYS A 62 -1.94 -4.45 1.08
CA LYS A 62 -2.50 -3.09 0.99
C LYS A 62 -1.58 -2.05 1.67
N GLN A 63 -0.91 -2.41 2.77
CA GLN A 63 0.08 -1.52 3.39
C GLN A 63 1.34 -1.43 2.53
N ALA A 64 1.82 -2.54 1.99
CA ALA A 64 2.97 -2.57 1.08
C ALA A 64 2.73 -1.73 -0.19
N GLU A 65 1.51 -1.77 -0.75
CA GLU A 65 1.08 -0.92 -1.86
C GLU A 65 1.15 0.58 -1.50
N ARG A 66 0.72 0.96 -0.30
CA ARG A 66 0.87 2.35 0.19
C ARG A 66 2.34 2.73 0.34
N ASN A 67 3.15 1.88 0.95
CA ASN A 67 4.58 2.13 1.10
C ASN A 67 5.28 2.29 -0.26
N ALA A 68 4.87 1.52 -1.28
CA ALA A 68 5.40 1.68 -2.63
C ALA A 68 5.01 3.02 -3.26
N ASN A 69 3.77 3.48 -3.07
CA ASN A 69 3.32 4.80 -3.52
C ASN A 69 4.02 5.95 -2.78
N ASP A 70 4.28 5.79 -1.48
CA ASP A 70 5.09 6.74 -0.71
C ASP A 70 6.52 6.78 -1.25
N GLY A 71 7.09 5.62 -1.63
CA GLY A 71 8.38 5.52 -2.31
C GLY A 71 8.38 6.22 -3.67
N ILE A 72 7.31 6.13 -4.46
CA ILE A 72 7.17 6.86 -5.72
C ILE A 72 7.19 8.36 -5.47
N SER A 73 6.42 8.83 -4.49
CA SER A 73 6.38 10.26 -4.13
C SER A 73 7.74 10.76 -3.65
N PHE A 74 8.47 9.95 -2.89
CA PHE A 74 9.83 10.21 -2.44
C PHE A 74 10.79 10.40 -3.64
N VAL A 75 10.75 9.48 -4.61
CA VAL A 75 11.57 9.54 -5.83
C VAL A 75 11.22 10.78 -6.67
N GLN A 76 9.95 11.13 -6.79
CA GLN A 76 9.51 12.31 -7.55
C GLN A 76 10.01 13.63 -6.93
N VAL A 77 10.04 13.73 -5.59
CA VAL A 77 10.61 14.91 -4.91
C VAL A 77 12.12 15.01 -5.19
N ALA A 78 12.84 13.90 -5.11
CA ALA A 78 14.27 13.88 -5.42
C ALA A 78 14.54 14.23 -6.91
N GLU A 79 13.75 13.69 -7.84
CA GLU A 79 13.86 14.00 -9.26
C GLU A 79 13.59 15.47 -9.56
N GLY A 80 12.60 16.08 -8.89
CA GLY A 80 12.32 17.51 -9.01
C GLY A 80 13.54 18.35 -8.64
N GLY A 81 14.19 18.05 -7.50
CA GLY A 81 15.42 18.71 -7.09
C GLY A 81 16.57 18.53 -8.08
N LEU A 82 16.78 17.29 -8.57
CA LEU A 82 17.81 17.01 -9.58
C LEU A 82 17.55 17.70 -10.92
N SER A 83 16.29 17.87 -11.31
CA SER A 83 15.91 18.59 -12.53
C SER A 83 16.31 20.05 -12.46
N GLU A 84 16.03 20.71 -11.33
CA GLU A 84 16.42 22.12 -11.12
C GLU A 84 17.94 22.28 -11.07
N ILE A 85 18.66 21.37 -10.39
CA ILE A 85 20.14 21.38 -10.40
C ILE A 85 20.67 21.20 -11.83
N GLY A 86 20.09 20.29 -12.62
CA GLY A 86 20.46 20.11 -14.02
C GLY A 86 20.28 21.37 -14.88
N ASN A 87 19.19 22.11 -14.65
CA ASN A 87 18.94 23.41 -15.31
C ASN A 87 20.00 24.45 -14.92
N ILE A 88 20.35 24.51 -13.63
CA ILE A 88 21.39 25.42 -13.13
C ILE A 88 22.76 25.06 -13.71
N LEU A 89 23.13 23.79 -13.75
CA LEU A 89 24.40 23.34 -14.35
C LEU A 89 24.47 23.71 -15.84
N THR A 90 23.38 23.58 -16.56
CA THR A 90 23.30 24.01 -17.96
C THR A 90 23.50 25.52 -18.07
N ARG A 91 22.92 26.32 -17.19
CA ARG A 91 23.12 27.77 -17.14
C ARG A 91 24.57 28.15 -16.79
N LEU A 92 25.18 27.46 -15.84
CA LEU A 92 26.60 27.64 -15.51
C LEU A 92 27.48 27.37 -16.72
N ARG A 93 27.16 26.32 -17.51
CA ARG A 93 27.90 26.00 -18.73
C ARG A 93 27.75 27.10 -19.80
N GLU A 94 26.56 27.66 -19.97
CA GLU A 94 26.34 28.82 -20.86
C GLU A 94 27.21 30.00 -20.43
N LEU A 95 27.22 30.34 -19.14
CA LEU A 95 28.05 31.40 -18.58
C LEU A 95 29.56 31.14 -18.79
N SER A 96 30.01 29.89 -18.64
CA SER A 96 31.40 29.49 -18.89
C SER A 96 31.77 29.70 -20.37
N ILE A 97 30.90 29.29 -21.31
CA ILE A 97 31.13 29.53 -22.74
C ILE A 97 31.14 31.02 -23.04
N GLN A 98 30.26 31.82 -22.45
CA GLN A 98 30.24 33.27 -22.62
C GLN A 98 31.53 33.88 -22.08
N ALA A 99 31.99 33.53 -20.89
CA ALA A 99 33.21 34.05 -20.26
C ALA A 99 34.50 33.63 -20.98
N SER A 100 34.48 32.49 -21.71
CA SER A 100 35.64 31.99 -22.48
C SER A 100 35.90 32.78 -23.79
N SER A 101 35.01 33.68 -24.17
CA SER A 101 35.15 34.49 -25.39
C SER A 101 36.11 35.67 -25.17
N ASP A 102 37.02 35.89 -26.12
CA ASP A 102 37.95 37.05 -26.10
C ASP A 102 37.25 38.39 -26.33
N THR A 103 35.97 38.37 -26.74
CA THR A 103 35.18 39.56 -26.93
C THR A 103 34.66 40.21 -25.64
N ILE A 104 34.79 39.49 -24.50
CA ILE A 104 34.34 39.94 -23.19
C ILE A 104 35.56 40.41 -22.39
N GLY A 105 35.49 41.61 -21.82
CA GLY A 105 36.52 42.18 -20.98
C GLY A 105 36.53 41.58 -19.56
N ASP A 106 37.65 41.78 -18.84
CA ASP A 106 37.78 41.23 -17.50
C ASP A 106 36.73 41.78 -16.49
N ARG A 107 36.30 43.00 -16.69
CA ARG A 107 35.26 43.62 -15.86
C ARG A 107 33.91 42.93 -16.06
N GLU A 108 33.58 42.62 -17.28
CA GLU A 108 32.34 41.92 -17.64
C GLU A 108 32.39 40.46 -17.16
N ARG A 109 33.56 39.80 -17.25
CA ARG A 109 33.75 38.46 -16.63
C ARG A 109 33.51 38.47 -15.14
N GLY A 110 33.97 39.54 -14.42
CA GLY A 110 33.67 39.69 -13.00
C GLY A 110 32.18 39.81 -12.65
N PHE A 111 31.35 40.32 -13.58
CA PHE A 111 29.89 40.29 -13.39
C PHE A 111 29.29 38.93 -13.67
N ILE A 112 29.79 38.22 -14.67
CA ILE A 112 29.40 36.82 -14.97
C ILE A 112 29.78 35.92 -13.79
N ASP A 113 30.96 36.10 -13.19
CA ASP A 113 31.35 35.27 -12.05
C ASP A 113 30.48 35.49 -10.81
N LYS A 114 29.95 36.69 -10.60
CA LYS A 114 28.99 36.91 -9.50
C LYS A 114 27.69 36.12 -9.69
N GLU A 115 27.16 36.07 -10.91
CA GLU A 115 25.97 35.22 -11.26
C GLU A 115 26.35 33.75 -11.07
N TYR A 116 27.56 33.37 -11.52
CA TYR A 116 28.08 32.03 -11.43
C TYR A 116 28.18 31.53 -9.98
N GLN A 117 28.76 32.31 -9.07
CA GLN A 117 28.83 31.94 -7.66
C GLN A 117 27.47 31.90 -6.98
N SER A 118 26.54 32.78 -7.35
CA SER A 118 25.16 32.72 -6.86
C SER A 118 24.44 31.44 -7.30
N LEU A 119 24.64 30.99 -8.53
CA LEU A 119 24.06 29.75 -9.05
C LEU A 119 24.66 28.52 -8.38
N LYS A 120 25.99 28.51 -8.10
CA LYS A 120 26.62 27.45 -7.30
C LYS A 120 26.04 27.35 -5.89
N ALA A 121 25.86 28.50 -5.21
CA ALA A 121 25.24 28.54 -3.90
C ALA A 121 23.79 28.03 -3.94
N GLU A 122 23.06 28.26 -5.04
CA GLU A 122 21.71 27.77 -5.23
C GLU A 122 21.66 26.26 -5.42
N ILE A 123 22.65 25.63 -6.10
CA ILE A 123 22.78 24.17 -6.17
C ILE A 123 22.89 23.58 -4.76
N ASP A 124 23.79 24.10 -3.91
CA ASP A 124 23.94 23.63 -2.54
C ASP A 124 22.66 23.86 -1.71
N ARG A 125 21.99 25.00 -1.92
CA ARG A 125 20.73 25.27 -1.25
C ARG A 125 19.67 24.24 -1.64
N ILE A 126 19.51 23.95 -2.93
CA ILE A 126 18.52 22.96 -3.42
C ILE A 126 18.88 21.57 -2.86
N ALA A 127 20.16 21.16 -2.90
CA ALA A 127 20.59 19.87 -2.38
C ALA A 127 20.26 19.71 -0.89
N ASN A 128 20.39 20.77 -0.09
CA ASN A 128 20.14 20.74 1.35
C ASN A 128 18.66 20.88 1.71
N VAL A 129 17.88 21.64 0.93
CA VAL A 129 16.44 21.88 1.21
C VAL A 129 15.57 20.76 0.69
N THR A 130 16.00 20.03 -0.34
CA THR A 130 15.23 18.91 -0.90
C THR A 130 15.16 17.78 0.12
N ASN A 131 14.02 17.67 0.77
CA ASN A 131 13.75 16.65 1.78
C ASN A 131 12.36 16.05 1.61
N PHE A 132 12.19 14.84 2.12
CA PHE A 132 10.90 14.18 2.22
C PHE A 132 10.67 13.75 3.67
N ASN A 133 9.63 14.31 4.29
CA ASN A 133 9.30 14.06 5.69
C ASN A 133 10.50 14.26 6.65
N GLY A 134 11.28 15.34 6.42
CA GLY A 134 12.45 15.66 7.24
C GLY A 134 13.71 14.85 6.93
N THR A 135 13.67 13.95 5.97
CA THR A 135 14.85 13.19 5.51
C THR A 135 15.42 13.87 4.28
N PRO A 136 16.69 14.37 4.33
CA PRO A 136 17.33 14.94 3.16
C PRO A 136 17.58 13.86 2.10
N LEU A 137 17.44 14.23 0.81
CA LEU A 137 17.50 13.29 -0.29
C LEU A 137 18.74 13.41 -1.16
N LEU A 138 19.32 14.64 -1.25
CA LEU A 138 20.30 15.01 -2.26
C LEU A 138 21.63 15.52 -1.67
N ASN A 139 21.76 15.51 -0.35
CA ASN A 139 22.97 16.01 0.32
C ASN A 139 23.88 14.90 0.88
N GLY A 140 23.55 13.63 0.68
CA GLY A 140 24.32 12.51 1.19
C GLY A 140 24.31 12.33 2.71
N GLU A 141 23.64 13.20 3.46
CA GLU A 141 23.60 13.23 4.93
C GLU A 141 22.31 12.62 5.51
N ALA A 142 21.99 11.40 5.13
CA ALA A 142 20.88 10.72 5.77
C ALA A 142 21.33 10.00 7.04
N ASN A 143 20.42 9.87 8.02
CA ASN A 143 20.64 9.11 9.25
C ASN A 143 20.95 7.62 9.00
N LYS A 144 20.73 7.13 7.77
CA LYS A 144 21.04 5.77 7.31
C LYS A 144 21.63 5.83 5.91
N ASP A 145 22.62 4.99 5.66
CA ASP A 145 23.27 4.87 4.36
C ASP A 145 22.31 4.47 3.23
N ALA A 146 21.29 3.67 3.56
CA ALA A 146 20.24 3.28 2.64
C ALA A 146 18.88 3.34 3.35
N LEU A 147 17.90 3.87 2.66
CA LEU A 147 16.48 3.84 3.06
C LEU A 147 15.83 2.60 2.43
N GLU A 148 15.04 1.88 3.21
CA GLU A 148 14.38 0.66 2.75
C GLU A 148 12.87 0.88 2.69
N PHE A 149 12.30 0.64 1.51
CA PHE A 149 10.85 0.61 1.32
C PHE A 149 10.36 -0.83 1.43
N GLN A 150 9.58 -1.14 2.45
CA GLN A 150 8.95 -2.46 2.60
C GLN A 150 7.76 -2.56 1.63
N VAL A 151 7.96 -3.24 0.52
CA VAL A 151 6.99 -3.41 -0.57
C VAL A 151 6.45 -4.84 -0.68
N GLY A 152 6.63 -5.64 0.35
CA GLY A 152 6.11 -6.99 0.42
C GLY A 152 5.56 -7.32 1.80
N ALA A 153 4.84 -8.45 1.92
CA ALA A 153 4.17 -8.86 3.15
C ALA A 153 5.08 -9.66 4.10
N ARG A 154 6.28 -10.03 3.69
CA ARG A 154 7.19 -10.91 4.44
C ARG A 154 8.45 -10.17 4.85
N ASN A 155 9.15 -10.69 5.85
CA ASN A 155 10.46 -10.17 6.27
C ASN A 155 11.57 -10.81 5.41
N ASN A 156 11.55 -10.57 4.09
CA ASN A 156 12.55 -10.99 3.14
C ASN A 156 13.26 -9.78 2.53
N GLU A 157 14.49 -9.97 2.11
CA GLU A 157 15.26 -8.95 1.40
C GLU A 157 14.60 -8.61 0.03
N ALA A 158 14.02 -9.61 -0.63
CA ALA A 158 13.26 -9.44 -1.87
C ALA A 158 12.00 -8.57 -1.73
N ASP A 159 11.44 -8.47 -0.51
CA ASP A 159 10.26 -7.66 -0.19
C ASP A 159 10.63 -6.20 0.14
N ARG A 160 11.90 -5.80 -0.03
CA ARG A 160 12.42 -4.48 0.22
C ARG A 160 13.04 -3.88 -1.04
N ILE A 161 12.82 -2.60 -1.23
CA ILE A 161 13.51 -1.80 -2.25
C ILE A 161 14.39 -0.81 -1.51
N GLN A 162 15.69 -0.83 -1.80
CA GLN A 162 16.67 0.04 -1.15
C GLN A 162 16.93 1.27 -2.01
N PHE A 163 17.06 2.41 -1.35
CA PHE A 163 17.49 3.69 -1.90
C PHE A 163 18.73 4.14 -1.15
N SER A 164 19.87 4.19 -1.84
CA SER A 164 21.13 4.67 -1.27
C SER A 164 21.19 6.20 -1.41
N VAL A 165 21.09 6.93 -0.31
CA VAL A 165 21.13 8.40 -0.32
C VAL A 165 22.52 8.92 -0.75
N LYS A 166 23.58 8.15 -0.49
CA LYS A 166 24.95 8.50 -0.85
C LYS A 166 25.19 8.58 -2.35
N ASP A 167 24.46 7.78 -3.13
CA ASP A 167 24.59 7.74 -4.59
C ASP A 167 23.94 8.96 -5.27
N TYR A 168 23.16 9.73 -4.51
CA TYR A 168 22.42 10.91 -4.98
C TYR A 168 22.91 12.21 -4.32
N ASP A 169 24.14 12.21 -3.76
CA ASP A 169 24.76 13.44 -3.26
C ASP A 169 25.20 14.31 -4.44
N VAL A 170 24.55 15.46 -4.60
CA VAL A 170 24.76 16.41 -5.70
C VAL A 170 25.18 17.79 -5.21
N ARG A 171 25.80 17.86 -4.05
CA ARG A 171 26.43 19.09 -3.55
C ARG A 171 27.59 19.52 -4.46
N VAL A 172 27.88 20.80 -4.47
CA VAL A 172 28.94 21.42 -5.27
C VAL A 172 30.30 20.71 -5.09
N ASP A 173 30.64 20.33 -3.85
CA ASP A 173 31.87 19.60 -3.54
C ASP A 173 31.88 18.20 -4.14
N ARG A 174 30.76 17.49 -4.09
CA ARG A 174 30.65 16.13 -4.60
C ARG A 174 30.62 16.06 -6.12
N LEU A 175 30.04 17.09 -6.76
CA LEU A 175 30.04 17.27 -8.20
C LEU A 175 31.40 17.75 -8.75
N GLY A 176 32.36 18.07 -7.87
CA GLY A 176 33.71 18.51 -8.28
C GLY A 176 33.78 19.94 -8.83
N ILE A 177 32.71 20.74 -8.62
CA ILE A 177 32.57 22.08 -9.16
C ILE A 177 32.87 23.20 -8.12
N SER A 178 33.40 22.87 -6.93
CA SER A 178 33.67 23.85 -5.88
C SER A 178 34.71 24.91 -6.32
N GLY A 179 35.73 24.51 -7.03
CA GLY A 179 36.80 25.38 -7.52
C GLY A 179 36.52 26.02 -8.90
N VAL A 180 35.34 25.84 -9.46
CA VAL A 180 34.99 26.35 -10.80
C VAL A 180 34.61 27.83 -10.71
N ASN A 181 35.14 28.68 -11.60
CA ASN A 181 34.86 30.10 -11.69
C ASN A 181 34.95 30.61 -13.15
N ALA A 182 34.51 31.83 -13.38
CA ALA A 182 34.48 32.47 -14.69
C ALA A 182 35.31 33.76 -14.73
N GLU A 183 36.28 33.95 -13.79
CA GLU A 183 37.06 35.18 -13.68
C GLU A 183 38.08 35.37 -14.81
N SER A 184 38.59 34.27 -15.39
CA SER A 184 39.55 34.30 -16.50
C SER A 184 39.12 33.37 -17.64
N ILE A 185 39.68 33.59 -18.84
CA ILE A 185 39.41 32.77 -20.03
C ILE A 185 39.77 31.32 -19.76
N ASP A 186 40.94 31.08 -19.19
CA ASP A 186 41.44 29.72 -18.94
C ASP A 186 40.61 29.01 -17.88
N SER A 187 40.27 29.70 -16.78
CA SER A 187 39.37 29.12 -15.77
C SER A 187 37.95 28.85 -16.30
N ALA A 188 37.45 29.72 -17.18
CA ALA A 188 36.16 29.49 -17.80
C ALA A 188 36.17 28.26 -18.74
N ARG A 189 37.27 28.03 -19.47
CA ARG A 189 37.45 26.84 -20.32
C ARG A 189 37.57 25.56 -19.49
N ASP A 190 38.38 25.55 -18.43
CA ASP A 190 38.49 24.42 -17.52
C ASP A 190 37.17 24.11 -16.80
N SER A 191 36.34 25.16 -16.62
CA SER A 191 35.02 25.01 -16.02
C SER A 191 34.05 24.22 -16.90
N ILE A 192 34.16 24.34 -18.23
CA ILE A 192 33.28 23.63 -19.16
C ILE A 192 33.37 22.12 -19.00
N ASP A 193 34.63 21.60 -18.97
CA ASP A 193 34.85 20.14 -18.83
C ASP A 193 34.29 19.60 -17.50
N LYS A 194 34.53 20.34 -16.40
CA LYS A 194 34.04 19.94 -15.06
C LYS A 194 32.50 20.01 -15.00
N LEU A 195 31.89 20.99 -15.65
CA LEU A 195 30.44 21.09 -15.73
C LEU A 195 29.82 19.97 -16.58
N ASP A 196 30.49 19.55 -17.66
CA ASP A 196 30.04 18.44 -18.47
C ASP A 196 30.07 17.11 -17.66
N GLU A 197 31.09 16.89 -16.84
CA GLU A 197 31.15 15.77 -15.90
C GLU A 197 30.03 15.85 -14.83
N ALA A 198 29.77 17.04 -14.29
CA ALA A 198 28.70 17.25 -13.31
C ALA A 198 27.32 17.00 -13.93
N ILE A 199 27.08 17.50 -15.17
CA ILE A 199 25.82 17.25 -15.90
C ILE A 199 25.64 15.75 -16.17
N ALA A 200 26.70 15.04 -16.57
CA ALA A 200 26.67 13.59 -16.76
C ALA A 200 26.34 12.86 -15.46
N SER A 201 26.91 13.27 -14.32
CA SER A 201 26.64 12.71 -13.00
C SER A 201 25.18 12.90 -12.60
N VAL A 202 24.64 14.12 -12.70
CA VAL A 202 23.24 14.43 -12.38
C VAL A 202 22.28 13.67 -13.31
N THR A 203 22.62 13.57 -14.60
CA THR A 203 21.81 12.81 -15.56
C THR A 203 21.80 11.32 -15.23
N GLY A 204 22.95 10.75 -14.83
CA GLY A 204 23.07 9.39 -14.34
C GLY A 204 22.22 9.14 -13.08
N ALA A 205 22.27 10.06 -12.12
CA ALA A 205 21.43 10.01 -10.92
C ALA A 205 19.93 10.03 -11.27
N ARG A 206 19.51 10.90 -12.18
CA ARG A 206 18.11 10.95 -12.66
C ARG A 206 17.69 9.67 -13.36
N ALA A 207 18.57 9.08 -14.17
CA ALA A 207 18.29 7.79 -14.81
C ALA A 207 18.09 6.67 -13.76
N GLY A 208 18.90 6.68 -12.69
CA GLY A 208 18.75 5.77 -11.54
C GLY A 208 17.41 5.94 -10.82
N LEU A 209 16.98 7.19 -10.58
CA LEU A 209 15.65 7.47 -10.00
C LEU A 209 14.51 7.02 -10.91
N GLY A 210 14.62 7.25 -12.22
CA GLY A 210 13.63 6.78 -13.21
C GLY A 210 13.51 5.25 -13.23
N ALA A 211 14.63 4.54 -13.17
CA ALA A 211 14.63 3.08 -13.07
C ALA A 211 13.98 2.59 -11.77
N MET A 212 14.25 3.26 -10.64
CA MET A 212 13.63 2.97 -9.34
C MET A 212 12.13 3.23 -9.36
N GLN A 213 11.68 4.35 -9.94
CA GLN A 213 10.27 4.66 -10.09
C GLN A 213 9.54 3.59 -10.90
N ASN A 214 10.10 3.15 -12.03
CA ASN A 214 9.54 2.08 -12.83
C ASN A 214 9.47 0.75 -12.06
N LYS A 215 10.47 0.44 -11.25
CA LYS A 215 10.48 -0.73 -10.36
C LYS A 215 9.36 -0.65 -9.32
N LEU A 216 9.16 0.51 -8.68
CA LEU A 216 8.09 0.74 -7.71
C LEU A 216 6.70 0.62 -8.36
N VAL A 217 6.49 1.21 -9.55
CA VAL A 217 5.23 1.12 -10.31
C VAL A 217 4.93 -0.34 -10.69
N SER A 218 5.91 -1.08 -11.19
CA SER A 218 5.75 -2.51 -11.50
C SER A 218 5.41 -3.32 -10.26
N THR A 219 6.06 -3.02 -9.13
CA THR A 219 5.78 -3.66 -7.84
C THR A 219 4.36 -3.36 -7.37
N THR A 220 3.91 -2.10 -7.45
CA THR A 220 2.53 -1.71 -7.09
C THR A 220 1.49 -2.50 -7.90
N ASN A 221 1.71 -2.65 -9.23
CA ASN A 221 0.83 -3.44 -10.08
C ASN A 221 0.80 -4.93 -9.67
N THR A 222 1.97 -5.50 -9.36
CA THR A 222 2.06 -6.89 -8.89
C THR A 222 1.35 -7.08 -7.55
N LEU A 223 1.51 -6.14 -6.62
CA LEU A 223 0.82 -6.16 -5.32
C LEU A 223 -0.69 -6.05 -5.47
N ALA A 224 -1.18 -5.22 -6.40
CA ALA A 224 -2.60 -5.09 -6.68
C ALA A 224 -3.21 -6.40 -7.18
N ILE A 225 -2.55 -7.07 -8.14
CA ILE A 225 -2.97 -8.39 -8.67
C ILE A 225 -2.93 -9.45 -7.57
N ALA A 226 -1.85 -9.51 -6.79
CA ALA A 226 -1.73 -10.48 -5.70
C ALA A 226 -2.82 -10.27 -4.63
N LYS A 227 -3.10 -9.01 -4.25
CA LYS A 227 -4.15 -8.63 -3.32
C LYS A 227 -5.53 -9.07 -3.82
N GLU A 228 -5.84 -8.85 -5.10
CA GLU A 228 -7.09 -9.27 -5.72
C GLU A 228 -7.25 -10.79 -5.71
N ASN A 229 -6.21 -11.53 -6.08
CA ASN A 229 -6.24 -12.99 -6.08
C ASN A 229 -6.45 -13.56 -4.67
N LEU A 230 -5.79 -13.01 -3.65
CA LEU A 230 -5.96 -13.44 -2.27
C LEU A 230 -7.36 -13.05 -1.72
N ALA A 231 -7.88 -11.89 -2.10
CA ALA A 231 -9.23 -11.48 -1.75
C ALA A 231 -10.28 -12.41 -2.37
N ASN A 232 -10.13 -12.77 -3.65
CA ASN A 232 -10.99 -13.72 -4.33
C ASN A 232 -10.90 -15.14 -3.71
N ALA A 233 -9.70 -15.57 -3.30
CA ALA A 233 -9.52 -16.85 -2.61
C ALA A 233 -10.23 -16.84 -1.25
N ARG A 234 -10.10 -15.73 -0.49
CA ARG A 234 -10.79 -15.54 0.79
C ARG A 234 -12.32 -15.55 0.61
N SER A 235 -12.82 -14.83 -0.40
CA SER A 235 -14.26 -14.76 -0.70
C SER A 235 -14.87 -16.15 -0.94
N ARG A 236 -14.20 -17.01 -1.71
CA ARG A 236 -14.66 -18.39 -1.93
C ARG A 236 -14.73 -19.24 -0.66
N ILE A 237 -13.95 -18.91 0.37
CA ILE A 237 -13.92 -19.64 1.62
C ILE A 237 -14.92 -19.07 2.62
N ALA A 238 -14.93 -17.76 2.78
CA ALA A 238 -15.58 -17.07 3.90
C ALA A 238 -16.91 -16.42 3.55
N ASP A 239 -17.14 -16.00 2.29
CA ASP A 239 -18.34 -15.24 1.94
C ASP A 239 -19.55 -16.18 1.76
N ALA A 240 -20.72 -15.68 2.13
CA ALA A 240 -21.99 -16.38 1.97
C ALA A 240 -22.68 -15.99 0.65
N ASP A 241 -23.32 -16.98 0.00
CA ASP A 241 -24.27 -16.70 -1.07
C ASP A 241 -25.57 -16.19 -0.46
N ILE A 242 -25.83 -14.90 -0.64
CA ILE A 242 -27.01 -14.23 -0.07
C ILE A 242 -28.31 -14.83 -0.62
N ALA A 243 -28.34 -15.28 -1.88
CA ALA A 243 -29.54 -15.87 -2.46
C ALA A 243 -29.87 -17.24 -1.82
N GLU A 244 -28.85 -18.07 -1.60
CA GLU A 244 -28.98 -19.36 -0.92
C GLU A 244 -29.39 -19.17 0.55
N GLU A 245 -28.72 -18.31 1.29
CA GLU A 245 -29.01 -18.05 2.71
C GLU A 245 -30.42 -17.42 2.89
N ALA A 246 -30.86 -16.56 1.97
CA ALA A 246 -32.24 -16.00 2.02
C ALA A 246 -33.31 -17.07 1.80
N THR A 247 -33.06 -18.02 0.88
CA THR A 247 -33.99 -19.15 0.69
C THR A 247 -34.00 -20.08 1.89
N MET A 248 -32.86 -20.35 2.49
CA MET A 248 -32.76 -21.12 3.74
C MET A 248 -33.50 -20.42 4.90
N MET A 249 -33.36 -19.09 5.00
CA MET A 249 -34.04 -18.29 6.01
C MET A 249 -35.59 -18.43 5.87
N ALA A 250 -36.13 -18.26 4.66
CA ALA A 250 -37.55 -18.41 4.41
C ALA A 250 -38.02 -19.83 4.77
N GLN A 251 -37.27 -20.85 4.39
CA GLN A 251 -37.58 -22.24 4.73
C GLN A 251 -37.60 -22.46 6.26
N LYS A 252 -36.63 -21.97 7.00
CA LYS A 252 -36.56 -22.10 8.46
C LYS A 252 -37.70 -21.36 9.15
N GLN A 253 -38.12 -20.21 8.64
CA GLN A 253 -39.31 -19.48 9.14
C GLN A 253 -40.57 -20.27 8.98
N ILE A 254 -40.79 -20.89 7.80
CA ILE A 254 -41.96 -21.74 7.54
C ILE A 254 -41.92 -22.95 8.49
N LEU A 255 -40.78 -23.60 8.62
CA LEU A 255 -40.61 -24.76 9.53
C LEU A 255 -40.89 -24.38 11.00
N ARG A 256 -40.46 -23.19 11.42
CA ARG A 256 -40.75 -22.68 12.77
C ARG A 256 -42.24 -22.47 12.99
N GLN A 257 -42.97 -21.84 12.02
CA GLN A 257 -44.40 -21.66 12.10
C GLN A 257 -45.15 -23.00 12.15
N ALA A 258 -44.77 -23.94 11.27
CA ALA A 258 -45.32 -25.30 11.28
C ALA A 258 -45.01 -26.02 12.61
N GLY A 259 -43.77 -25.88 13.13
CA GLY A 259 -43.39 -26.47 14.41
C GLY A 259 -44.22 -25.95 15.59
N VAL A 260 -44.52 -24.66 15.62
CA VAL A 260 -45.40 -24.08 16.65
C VAL A 260 -46.80 -24.65 16.56
N SER A 261 -47.35 -24.81 15.35
CA SER A 261 -48.70 -25.39 15.15
C SER A 261 -48.76 -26.89 15.56
N VAL A 262 -47.71 -27.66 15.21
CA VAL A 262 -47.58 -29.07 15.62
C VAL A 262 -47.43 -29.18 17.14
N LEU A 263 -46.66 -28.28 17.79
CA LEU A 263 -46.53 -28.25 19.23
C LEU A 263 -47.88 -27.96 19.92
N ALA A 264 -48.66 -27.00 19.39
CA ALA A 264 -50.00 -26.70 19.89
C ALA A 264 -50.94 -27.92 19.76
N GLN A 265 -50.89 -28.63 18.63
CA GLN A 265 -51.67 -29.85 18.40
C GLN A 265 -51.24 -31.01 19.30
N ALA A 266 -49.91 -31.18 19.51
CA ALA A 266 -49.40 -32.19 20.43
C ALA A 266 -49.80 -31.93 21.88
N ASN A 267 -49.91 -30.67 22.29
CA ASN A 267 -50.36 -30.29 23.63
C ASN A 267 -51.90 -30.49 23.78
N SER A 268 -52.70 -30.36 22.72
CA SER A 268 -54.15 -30.59 22.80
C SER A 268 -54.55 -32.08 22.76
N ALA A 269 -53.71 -32.95 22.22
CA ALA A 269 -54.02 -34.39 22.09
C ALA A 269 -54.36 -35.09 23.41
N PRO A 270 -53.70 -34.86 24.54
CA PRO A 270 -54.07 -35.45 25.84
C PRO A 270 -55.40 -34.95 26.38
N HIS A 271 -55.80 -33.69 26.07
CA HIS A 271 -57.06 -33.12 26.49
C HIS A 271 -58.26 -33.78 25.77
N MET A 272 -58.09 -34.19 24.48
CA MET A 272 -59.10 -34.93 23.78
C MET A 272 -59.32 -36.35 24.39
N ALA A 273 -58.26 -36.98 24.88
CA ALA A 273 -58.36 -38.28 25.54
C ALA A 273 -59.09 -38.18 26.89
N LEU A 274 -58.94 -37.08 27.64
CA LEU A 274 -59.67 -36.80 28.89
C LEU A 274 -61.21 -36.56 28.65
N LYS A 275 -61.57 -36.14 27.48
CA LYS A 275 -63.00 -35.95 27.12
C LYS A 275 -63.71 -37.23 26.71
N LEU A 276 -62.92 -38.30 26.47
CA LEU A 276 -63.49 -39.63 26.09
C LEU A 276 -63.51 -40.59 27.31
N LEU A 277 -63.06 -40.17 28.45
CA LEU A 277 -63.19 -40.84 29.77
C LEU A 277 -64.38 -40.22 30.54
#